data_e1889bbdca0fe4a255d89962dd8252a9
#
_entry.id   e1889bbdca0fe4a255d89962dd8252a9
#
_cell.length_a   1.000
_cell.length_b   1.000
_cell.length_c   1.000
_cell.angle_alpha   90.00
_cell.angle_beta   90.00
_cell.angle_gamma   90.00
#
_symmetry.space_group_name_H-M   'P 1'
#
loop_
_entity.id
_entity.type
_entity.pdbx_description
1 polymer ?
#
loop_
_entity_poly.entity_id
_entity_poly.type
_entity_poly.pdbx_seq_one_letter_code
_entity_poly.pdbx_strand_id
1 'polypeptide(L)'
;MNQKIYSEGWERKLLEQFTVKNRDRKKAYICSPLRAENAKDLLMNIERARAYMLYAYEKMGVIARAPHAYLPMLLDDGIPAERAIALQFGQRLLENSDVLLVCGNTLSHGMRSEINYALSLGIPVIAFNQDLYIDLKQMADKEHPAMSKKVILQQEHFTMGFTNPVVFVNAMEEKS
;
A
#
# COMPACT_ATOMS: atom_id res chain seq x y z
N MET A 1 38.66 -1.83 -15.96
CA MET A 1 37.69 -2.90 -15.64
C MET A 1 37.86 -3.29 -14.16
N ASN A 2 37.04 -2.79 -13.29
CA ASN A 2 37.04 -3.22 -11.87
C ASN A 2 36.18 -4.49 -11.76
N GLN A 3 36.81 -5.66 -11.77
CA GLN A 3 36.19 -6.89 -11.33
C GLN A 3 35.87 -6.75 -9.84
N LYS A 4 34.59 -6.61 -9.52
CA LYS A 4 34.11 -6.76 -8.14
C LYS A 4 34.38 -8.21 -7.72
N ILE A 5 35.40 -8.41 -6.89
CA ILE A 5 35.67 -9.69 -6.24
C ILE A 5 34.65 -9.82 -5.11
N TYR A 6 33.44 -10.25 -5.42
CA TYR A 6 32.53 -10.77 -4.44
C TYR A 6 32.68 -12.29 -4.42
N SER A 7 33.04 -12.87 -3.29
CA SER A 7 33.08 -14.33 -3.18
C SER A 7 31.65 -14.86 -3.35
N GLU A 8 31.45 -15.83 -4.22
CA GLU A 8 30.15 -16.49 -4.52
C GLU A 8 29.39 -16.92 -3.24
N GLY A 9 30.10 -17.16 -2.14
CA GLY A 9 29.50 -17.53 -0.85
C GLY A 9 28.79 -16.39 -0.11
N TRP A 10 29.13 -15.12 -0.37
CA TRP A 10 28.49 -13.98 0.27
C TRP A 10 27.16 -13.63 -0.40
N GLU A 11 27.14 -13.60 -1.71
CA GLU A 11 25.91 -13.36 -2.50
C GLU A 11 24.84 -14.42 -2.19
N ARG A 12 25.24 -15.69 -2.14
CA ARG A 12 24.33 -16.77 -1.78
C ARG A 12 23.76 -16.62 -0.37
N LYS A 13 24.59 -16.29 0.62
CA LYS A 13 24.15 -16.05 2.00
C LYS A 13 23.20 -14.86 2.11
N LEU A 14 23.46 -13.78 1.34
CA LEU A 14 22.61 -12.62 1.29
C LEU A 14 21.26 -12.96 0.66
N LEU A 15 21.25 -13.67 -0.46
CA LEU A 15 20.03 -14.12 -1.14
C LEU A 15 19.23 -15.10 -0.26
N GLU A 16 19.88 -16.00 0.43
CA GLU A 16 19.25 -16.91 1.39
C GLU A 16 18.58 -16.15 2.54
N GLN A 17 19.27 -15.15 3.12
CA GLN A 17 18.70 -14.30 4.17
C GLN A 17 17.51 -13.47 3.67
N PHE A 18 17.59 -12.94 2.46
CA PHE A 18 16.47 -12.23 1.83
C PHE A 18 15.30 -13.17 1.54
N THR A 19 15.58 -14.35 1.01
CA THR A 19 14.55 -15.33 0.64
C THR A 19 13.83 -15.88 1.88
N VAL A 20 14.56 -16.18 2.95
CA VAL A 20 13.98 -16.68 4.20
C VAL A 20 13.19 -15.59 4.93
N LYS A 21 13.75 -14.37 5.05
CA LYS A 21 13.04 -13.25 5.69
C LYS A 21 11.76 -12.83 4.96
N ASN A 22 11.71 -12.99 3.65
CA ASN A 22 10.55 -12.59 2.87
C ASN A 22 9.48 -13.69 2.76
N ARG A 23 9.82 -14.96 2.96
CA ARG A 23 8.84 -16.07 2.88
C ARG A 23 7.75 -15.99 3.94
N ASP A 24 8.09 -15.52 5.14
CA ASP A 24 7.16 -15.50 6.28
C ASP A 24 6.48 -14.16 6.49
N ARG A 25 6.81 -13.14 5.68
CA ARG A 25 6.16 -11.84 5.79
C ARG A 25 4.80 -11.85 5.10
N LYS A 26 3.80 -11.35 5.82
CA LYS A 26 2.47 -11.14 5.26
C LYS A 26 2.51 -10.11 4.14
N LYS A 27 1.64 -10.30 3.15
CA LYS A 27 1.47 -9.40 2.01
C LYS A 27 0.37 -8.40 2.31
N ALA A 28 0.66 -7.13 2.12
CA ALA A 28 -0.31 -6.07 2.27
C ALA A 28 -0.61 -5.37 0.95
N TYR A 29 -1.85 -4.97 0.76
CA TYR A 29 -2.27 -4.07 -0.31
C TYR A 29 -2.45 -2.67 0.26
N ILE A 30 -1.83 -1.68 -0.34
CA ILE A 30 -2.02 -0.26 0.02
C ILE A 30 -3.19 0.29 -0.78
N CYS A 31 -4.23 0.70 -0.07
CA CYS A 31 -5.37 1.41 -0.61
C CYS A 31 -5.24 2.89 -0.20
N SER A 32 -4.92 3.76 -1.14
CA SER A 32 -4.75 5.20 -0.92
C SER A 32 -5.20 6.01 -2.12
N PRO A 33 -5.51 7.31 -1.97
CA PRO A 33 -5.93 8.14 -3.08
C PRO A 33 -4.89 8.19 -4.20
N LEU A 34 -5.35 8.05 -5.46
CA LEU A 34 -4.50 8.25 -6.64
C LEU A 34 -4.94 9.47 -7.43
N ARG A 35 -6.23 9.53 -7.82
CA ARG A 35 -6.73 10.59 -8.72
C ARG A 35 -6.61 11.96 -8.08
N ALA A 36 -6.22 12.92 -8.91
CA ALA A 36 -6.08 14.32 -8.55
C ALA A 36 -6.52 15.21 -9.72
N GLU A 37 -6.82 16.46 -9.45
CA GLU A 37 -7.27 17.42 -10.46
C GLU A 37 -6.13 17.90 -11.37
N ASN A 38 -4.90 17.78 -10.91
CA ASN A 38 -3.71 18.21 -11.64
C ASN A 38 -2.55 17.23 -11.50
N ALA A 39 -1.58 17.36 -12.40
CA ALA A 39 -0.42 16.47 -12.46
C ALA A 39 0.46 16.52 -11.20
N LYS A 40 0.57 17.67 -10.55
CA LYS A 40 1.37 17.81 -9.33
C LYS A 40 0.79 16.98 -8.19
N ASP A 41 -0.50 17.09 -7.96
CA ASP A 41 -1.18 16.34 -6.90
C ASP A 41 -1.23 14.84 -7.22
N LEU A 42 -1.32 14.46 -8.50
CA LEU A 42 -1.20 13.08 -8.93
C LEU A 42 0.19 12.51 -8.56
N LEU A 43 1.26 13.22 -8.87
CA LEU A 43 2.62 12.81 -8.50
C LEU A 43 2.78 12.71 -6.99
N MET A 44 2.24 13.68 -6.23
CA MET A 44 2.25 13.62 -4.77
C MET A 44 1.52 12.38 -4.24
N ASN A 45 0.40 11.98 -4.82
CA ASN A 45 -0.32 10.78 -4.40
C ASN A 45 0.49 9.51 -4.71
N ILE A 46 1.20 9.46 -5.84
CA ILE A 46 2.12 8.36 -6.19
C ILE A 46 3.26 8.27 -5.16
N GLU A 47 3.89 9.39 -4.81
CA GLU A 47 4.97 9.42 -3.80
C GLU A 47 4.46 9.02 -2.40
N ARG A 48 3.26 9.47 -2.03
CA ARG A 48 2.62 9.03 -0.78
C ARG A 48 2.39 7.53 -0.74
N ALA A 49 1.93 6.94 -1.85
CA ALA A 49 1.73 5.49 -1.94
C ALA A 49 3.06 4.73 -1.76
N ARG A 50 4.16 5.22 -2.33
CA ARG A 50 5.51 4.67 -2.13
C ARG A 50 5.96 4.76 -0.67
N ALA A 51 5.72 5.91 -0.03
CA ALA A 51 6.03 6.11 1.39
C ALA A 51 5.23 5.15 2.29
N TYR A 52 3.95 4.92 1.99
CA TYR A 52 3.14 3.93 2.72
C TYR A 52 3.66 2.50 2.56
N MET A 53 4.10 2.11 1.37
CA MET A 53 4.73 0.80 1.15
C MET A 53 5.98 0.63 2.01
N LEU A 54 6.84 1.64 2.05
CA LEU A 54 8.08 1.61 2.81
C LEU A 54 7.82 1.57 4.32
N TYR A 55 6.89 2.39 4.80
CA TYR A 55 6.44 2.37 6.18
C TYR A 55 5.90 0.99 6.61
N ALA A 56 5.03 0.40 5.80
CA ALA A 56 4.48 -0.92 6.07
C ALA A 56 5.58 -1.99 6.17
N TYR A 57 6.59 -1.89 5.33
CA TYR A 57 7.74 -2.78 5.38
C TYR A 57 8.56 -2.60 6.67
N GLU A 58 8.93 -1.36 7.01
CA GLU A 58 9.83 -1.06 8.13
C GLU A 58 9.16 -1.19 9.49
N LYS A 59 7.93 -0.70 9.63
CA LYS A 59 7.24 -0.59 10.93
C LYS A 59 6.28 -1.74 11.20
N MET A 60 5.64 -2.28 10.17
CA MET A 60 4.68 -3.37 10.33
C MET A 60 5.26 -4.74 9.97
N GLY A 61 6.43 -4.78 9.35
CA GLY A 61 7.08 -6.01 8.93
C GLY A 61 6.34 -6.77 7.82
N VAL A 62 5.49 -6.10 7.05
CA VAL A 62 4.73 -6.67 5.92
C VAL A 62 5.34 -6.27 4.58
N ILE A 63 5.09 -7.09 3.54
CA ILE A 63 5.46 -6.73 2.17
C ILE A 63 4.26 -6.06 1.53
N ALA A 64 4.31 -4.73 1.44
CA ALA A 64 3.22 -3.94 0.90
C ALA A 64 3.38 -3.67 -0.60
N ARG A 65 2.25 -3.63 -1.30
CA ARG A 65 2.15 -3.31 -2.72
C ARG A 65 1.07 -2.26 -2.95
N ALA A 66 1.41 -1.22 -3.71
CA ALA A 66 0.51 -0.18 -4.14
C ALA A 66 0.57 -0.09 -5.68
N PRO A 67 -0.36 -0.70 -6.43
CA PRO A 67 -0.30 -0.68 -7.90
C PRO A 67 -0.23 0.75 -8.46
N HIS A 68 -0.96 1.66 -7.86
CA HIS A 68 -0.98 3.07 -8.25
C HIS A 68 0.32 3.84 -7.96
N ALA A 69 1.27 3.25 -7.24
CA ALA A 69 2.59 3.83 -7.04
C ALA A 69 3.53 3.68 -8.26
N TYR A 70 3.17 2.82 -9.21
CA TYR A 70 4.02 2.53 -10.39
C TYR A 70 3.24 2.31 -11.70
N LEU A 71 2.00 1.81 -11.67
CA LEU A 71 1.22 1.59 -12.90
C LEU A 71 0.99 2.85 -13.73
N PRO A 72 0.73 4.06 -13.13
CA PRO A 72 0.58 5.28 -13.91
C PRO A 72 1.83 5.70 -14.70
N MET A 73 2.98 5.11 -14.41
CA MET A 73 4.21 5.31 -15.17
C MET A 73 4.31 4.40 -16.41
N LEU A 74 3.49 3.36 -16.48
CA LEU A 74 3.52 2.32 -17.50
C LEU A 74 2.25 2.33 -18.37
N LEU A 75 1.12 2.76 -17.81
CA LEU A 75 -0.20 2.70 -18.41
C LEU A 75 -0.88 4.07 -18.31
N ASP A 76 -1.58 4.45 -19.35
CA ASP A 76 -2.39 5.69 -19.41
C ASP A 76 -3.83 5.39 -18.99
N ASP A 77 -4.27 5.94 -17.84
CA ASP A 77 -5.64 5.79 -17.32
C ASP A 77 -6.70 6.45 -18.23
N GLY A 78 -6.29 7.31 -19.15
CA GLY A 78 -7.14 7.88 -20.20
C GLY A 78 -7.48 6.92 -21.34
N ILE A 79 -6.69 5.85 -21.51
CA ILE A 79 -6.90 4.82 -22.52
C ILE A 79 -7.70 3.67 -21.92
N PRO A 80 -8.96 3.41 -22.37
CA PRO A 80 -9.84 2.42 -21.73
C PRO A 80 -9.23 1.01 -21.60
N ALA A 81 -8.47 0.57 -22.60
CA ALA A 81 -7.82 -0.74 -22.59
C ALA A 81 -6.71 -0.83 -21.52
N GLU A 82 -5.88 0.22 -21.40
CA GLU A 82 -4.81 0.29 -20.41
C GLU A 82 -5.36 0.44 -18.99
N ARG A 83 -6.41 1.24 -18.83
CA ARG A 83 -7.17 1.33 -17.58
C ARG A 83 -7.73 -0.03 -17.14
N ALA A 84 -8.30 -0.82 -18.07
CA ALA A 84 -8.79 -2.15 -17.76
C ALA A 84 -7.66 -3.08 -17.28
N ILE A 85 -6.50 -3.03 -17.91
CA ILE A 85 -5.30 -3.77 -17.47
C ILE A 85 -4.88 -3.34 -16.06
N ALA A 86 -4.80 -2.03 -15.79
CA ALA A 86 -4.41 -1.51 -14.48
C ALA A 86 -5.37 -1.97 -13.37
N LEU A 87 -6.68 -1.94 -13.62
CA LEU A 87 -7.69 -2.41 -12.68
C LEU A 87 -7.60 -3.91 -12.41
N GLN A 88 -7.44 -4.74 -13.47
CA GLN A 88 -7.26 -6.18 -13.31
C GLN A 88 -5.98 -6.52 -12.53
N PHE A 89 -4.89 -5.81 -12.81
CA PHE A 89 -3.64 -6.00 -12.09
C PHE A 89 -3.79 -5.67 -10.60
N GLY A 90 -4.41 -4.54 -10.27
CA GLY A 90 -4.72 -4.16 -8.89
C GLY A 90 -5.58 -5.20 -8.18
N GLN A 91 -6.61 -5.70 -8.85
CA GLN A 91 -7.51 -6.74 -8.35
C GLN A 91 -6.74 -8.03 -8.02
N ARG A 92 -5.87 -8.50 -8.92
CA ARG A 92 -5.03 -9.70 -8.69
C ARG A 92 -4.05 -9.52 -7.55
N LEU A 93 -3.48 -8.33 -7.38
CA LEU A 93 -2.63 -8.05 -6.22
C LEU A 93 -3.41 -8.09 -4.91
N LEU A 94 -4.62 -7.54 -4.89
CA LEU A 94 -5.50 -7.55 -3.73
C LEU A 94 -5.92 -8.97 -3.36
N GLU A 95 -6.35 -9.79 -4.32
CA GLU A 95 -6.69 -11.21 -4.13
C GLU A 95 -5.54 -12.03 -3.50
N ASN A 96 -4.31 -11.65 -3.77
CA ASN A 96 -3.10 -12.28 -3.25
C ASN A 96 -2.51 -11.57 -2.01
N SER A 97 -3.30 -10.75 -1.33
CA SER A 97 -2.89 -10.03 -0.14
C SER A 97 -3.55 -10.63 1.11
N ASP A 98 -2.81 -10.60 2.23
CA ASP A 98 -3.30 -11.07 3.54
C ASP A 98 -4.04 -9.96 4.30
N VAL A 99 -3.82 -8.70 3.94
CA VAL A 99 -4.39 -7.52 4.59
C VAL A 99 -4.46 -6.34 3.62
N LEU A 100 -5.48 -5.51 3.77
CA LEU A 100 -5.61 -4.22 3.08
C LEU A 100 -5.35 -3.09 4.07
N LEU A 101 -4.42 -2.19 3.73
CA LEU A 101 -4.06 -1.02 4.52
C LEU A 101 -4.67 0.22 3.89
N VAL A 102 -5.60 0.87 4.59
CA VAL A 102 -6.25 2.09 4.12
C VAL A 102 -5.48 3.31 4.61
N CYS A 103 -4.87 4.00 3.68
CA CYS A 103 -3.97 5.13 3.91
C CYS A 103 -4.53 6.43 3.34
N GLY A 104 -4.18 7.55 3.97
CA GLY A 104 -4.72 8.86 3.62
C GLY A 104 -5.78 9.35 4.60
N ASN A 105 -6.46 10.44 4.25
CA ASN A 105 -7.43 11.10 5.13
C ASN A 105 -8.87 11.03 4.62
N THR A 106 -9.07 10.56 3.39
CA THR A 106 -10.40 10.50 2.74
C THR A 106 -10.55 9.22 1.95
N LEU A 107 -11.78 8.73 1.81
CA LEU A 107 -12.11 7.59 0.98
C LEU A 107 -12.61 8.05 -0.39
N SER A 108 -11.81 7.83 -1.43
CA SER A 108 -12.27 8.01 -2.80
C SER A 108 -13.23 6.90 -3.24
N HIS A 109 -13.94 7.12 -4.34
CA HIS A 109 -14.83 6.08 -4.92
C HIS A 109 -14.05 4.79 -5.26
N GLY A 110 -12.87 4.92 -5.85
CA GLY A 110 -12.00 3.76 -6.16
C GLY A 110 -11.59 2.99 -4.91
N MET A 111 -11.18 3.70 -3.87
CA MET A 111 -10.82 3.07 -2.58
C MET A 111 -12.01 2.32 -1.98
N ARG A 112 -13.22 2.87 -2.01
CA ARG A 112 -14.43 2.17 -1.52
C ARG A 112 -14.66 0.86 -2.27
N SER A 113 -14.46 0.84 -3.58
CA SER A 113 -14.59 -0.36 -4.40
C SER A 113 -13.54 -1.43 -4.03
N GLU A 114 -12.28 -1.04 -3.83
CA GLU A 114 -11.21 -1.94 -3.39
C GLU A 114 -11.48 -2.50 -1.98
N ILE A 115 -11.94 -1.67 -1.07
CA ILE A 115 -12.27 -2.07 0.32
C ILE A 115 -13.44 -3.04 0.33
N ASN A 116 -14.52 -2.76 -0.41
CA ASN A 116 -15.65 -3.68 -0.53
C ASN A 116 -15.23 -5.02 -1.13
N TYR A 117 -14.37 -4.99 -2.12
CA TYR A 117 -13.83 -6.22 -2.71
C TYR A 117 -12.98 -7.00 -1.72
N ALA A 118 -12.09 -6.34 -0.98
CA ALA A 118 -11.31 -6.97 0.08
C ALA A 118 -12.19 -7.65 1.15
N LEU A 119 -13.21 -6.94 1.63
CA LEU A 119 -14.16 -7.47 2.60
C LEU A 119 -14.94 -8.67 2.05
N SER A 120 -15.34 -8.66 0.78
CA SER A 120 -16.02 -9.79 0.14
C SER A 120 -15.13 -11.04 0.04
N LEU A 121 -13.82 -10.87 -0.06
CA LEU A 121 -12.82 -11.93 -0.05
C LEU A 121 -12.42 -12.39 1.36
N GLY A 122 -12.94 -11.75 2.40
CA GLY A 122 -12.58 -12.07 3.78
C GLY A 122 -11.24 -11.48 4.23
N ILE A 123 -10.66 -10.53 3.46
CA ILE A 123 -9.39 -9.87 3.77
C ILE A 123 -9.61 -8.81 4.86
N PRO A 124 -8.85 -8.84 5.97
CA PRO A 124 -8.92 -7.82 6.99
C PRO A 124 -8.51 -6.44 6.45
N VAL A 125 -9.13 -5.39 7.01
CA VAL A 125 -8.88 -4.00 6.63
C VAL A 125 -8.34 -3.23 7.82
N ILE A 126 -7.22 -2.55 7.69
CA ILE A 126 -6.61 -1.74 8.74
C ILE A 126 -6.68 -0.26 8.34
N ALA A 127 -7.29 0.55 9.19
CA ALA A 127 -7.25 2.01 9.11
C ALA A 127 -6.20 2.56 10.08
N PHE A 128 -5.63 3.71 9.75
CA PHE A 128 -4.61 4.37 10.56
C PHE A 128 -5.08 5.69 11.16
N ASN A 129 -6.27 6.15 10.86
CA ASN A 129 -6.89 7.26 11.58
C ASN A 129 -8.33 6.93 11.98
N GLN A 130 -8.80 7.64 13.00
CA GLN A 130 -10.09 7.39 13.62
C GLN A 130 -11.26 7.65 12.67
N ASP A 131 -11.20 8.71 11.89
CA ASP A 131 -12.29 9.09 10.99
C ASP A 131 -12.48 8.05 9.87
N LEU A 132 -11.37 7.63 9.24
CA LEU A 132 -11.42 6.53 8.26
C LEU A 132 -11.92 5.23 8.89
N TYR A 133 -11.51 4.92 10.11
CA TYR A 133 -11.99 3.72 10.80
C TYR A 133 -13.51 3.75 10.99
N ILE A 134 -14.06 4.89 11.41
CA ILE A 134 -15.52 5.05 11.60
C ILE A 134 -16.24 4.83 10.26
N ASP A 135 -15.78 5.48 9.19
CA ASP A 135 -16.36 5.33 7.85
C ASP A 135 -16.31 3.89 7.36
N LEU A 136 -15.16 3.22 7.53
CA LEU A 136 -14.95 1.83 7.15
C LEU A 136 -15.82 0.88 7.95
N LYS A 137 -15.98 1.15 9.25
CA LYS A 137 -16.80 0.36 10.14
C LYS A 137 -18.28 0.43 9.73
N GLN A 138 -18.78 1.65 9.48
CA GLN A 138 -20.16 1.86 9.01
C GLN A 138 -20.41 1.17 7.66
N MET A 139 -19.45 1.25 6.73
CA MET A 139 -19.55 0.57 5.45
C MET A 139 -19.57 -0.95 5.61
N ALA A 140 -18.68 -1.50 6.43
CA ALA A 140 -18.64 -2.93 6.70
C ALA A 140 -19.90 -3.44 7.41
N ASP A 141 -20.42 -2.71 8.40
CA ASP A 141 -21.66 -3.07 9.10
C ASP A 141 -22.86 -3.13 8.16
N LYS A 142 -22.90 -2.23 7.17
CA LYS A 142 -23.98 -2.18 6.19
C LYS A 142 -23.87 -3.22 5.08
N GLU A 143 -22.68 -3.38 4.50
CA GLU A 143 -22.48 -4.16 3.27
C GLU A 143 -21.88 -5.54 3.53
N HIS A 144 -21.09 -5.69 4.60
CA HIS A 144 -20.39 -6.91 4.97
C HIS A 144 -20.42 -7.17 6.49
N PRO A 145 -21.60 -7.32 7.12
CA PRO A 145 -21.72 -7.35 8.60
C PRO A 145 -20.87 -8.45 9.25
N ALA A 146 -20.71 -9.60 8.62
CA ALA A 146 -19.84 -10.68 9.11
C ALA A 146 -18.34 -10.29 9.15
N MET A 147 -17.94 -9.30 8.35
CA MET A 147 -16.57 -8.81 8.22
C MET A 147 -16.28 -7.56 9.06
N SER A 148 -17.30 -6.95 9.66
CA SER A 148 -17.14 -5.74 10.46
C SER A 148 -16.08 -5.89 11.56
N LYS A 149 -15.99 -7.04 12.21
CA LYS A 149 -14.95 -7.36 13.20
C LYS A 149 -13.53 -7.43 12.65
N LYS A 150 -13.38 -7.54 11.33
CA LYS A 150 -12.07 -7.53 10.65
C LYS A 150 -11.64 -6.15 10.15
N VAL A 151 -12.43 -5.11 10.42
CA VAL A 151 -12.02 -3.71 10.29
C VAL A 151 -11.35 -3.29 11.58
N ILE A 152 -10.07 -2.94 11.50
CA ILE A 152 -9.20 -2.71 12.66
C ILE A 152 -8.65 -1.28 12.60
N LEU A 153 -8.60 -0.62 13.74
CA LEU A 153 -7.90 0.65 13.92
C LEU A 153 -6.52 0.39 14.53
N GLN A 154 -5.47 0.82 13.85
CA GLN A 154 -4.10 0.78 14.37
C GLN A 154 -3.66 2.20 14.75
N GLN A 155 -3.83 2.55 16.02
CA GLN A 155 -3.54 3.91 16.52
C GLN A 155 -2.06 4.18 16.79
N GLU A 156 -1.27 3.17 17.16
CA GLU A 156 0.01 3.37 17.85
C GLU A 156 1.19 3.84 16.97
N HIS A 157 1.09 3.78 15.64
CA HIS A 157 2.25 4.02 14.77
C HIS A 157 2.12 5.19 13.80
N PHE A 158 0.97 5.82 13.71
CA PHE A 158 0.69 6.89 12.75
C PHE A 158 0.71 8.32 13.33
N THR A 159 0.80 8.46 14.64
CA THR A 159 0.80 9.78 15.31
C THR A 159 2.11 10.54 15.16
N MET A 160 3.15 9.93 14.61
CA MET A 160 4.44 10.58 14.38
C MET A 160 4.68 10.90 12.91
N GLY A 161 3.91 11.80 12.34
CA GLY A 161 4.36 12.56 11.18
C GLY A 161 3.81 12.19 9.80
N PHE A 162 2.92 11.21 9.65
CA PHE A 162 2.36 10.84 8.34
C PHE A 162 1.17 11.69 7.86
N THR A 163 0.82 12.73 8.55
CA THR A 163 -0.04 13.78 7.98
C THR A 163 0.62 14.47 6.79
N ASN A 164 1.94 14.33 6.61
CA ASN A 164 2.66 14.84 5.46
C ASN A 164 3.82 13.89 5.06
N PRO A 165 3.62 12.95 4.10
CA PRO A 165 4.68 12.06 3.61
C PRO A 165 5.89 12.78 3.00
N VAL A 166 5.72 14.04 2.60
CA VAL A 166 6.82 14.89 2.12
C VAL A 166 7.88 15.10 3.21
N VAL A 167 7.47 15.15 4.48
CA VAL A 167 8.41 15.28 5.61
C VAL A 167 9.27 14.00 5.78
N PHE A 168 8.73 12.82 5.43
CA PHE A 168 9.49 11.58 5.52
C PHE A 168 10.54 11.47 4.40
N VAL A 169 10.20 11.88 3.18
CA VAL A 169 11.14 11.92 2.05
C VAL A 169 12.27 12.91 2.35
N ASN A 170 11.95 14.11 2.83
CA ASN A 170 12.94 15.12 3.20
C ASN A 170 13.82 14.67 4.37
N ALA A 171 13.28 13.94 5.35
CA ALA A 171 14.06 13.40 6.47
C ALA A 171 15.04 12.27 6.05
N MET A 172 14.80 11.62 4.91
CA MET A 172 15.73 10.65 4.32
C MET A 172 16.84 11.34 3.51
N GLU A 173 16.53 12.45 2.82
CA GLU A 173 17.51 13.25 2.08
C GLU A 173 18.49 13.97 3.01
N GLU A 174 18.08 14.41 4.21
CA GLU A 174 18.95 15.04 5.21
C GLU A 174 19.90 14.06 5.93
N LYS A 175 19.72 12.74 5.76
CA LYS A 175 20.58 11.70 6.35
C LYS A 175 21.50 11.01 5.34
N SER A 176 21.52 11.45 4.10
CA SER A 176 22.42 11.01 3.03
C SER A 176 23.57 11.98 2.85
#